data_b5c536453b7224de9914859aed8d8b91
#
_entry.id   b5c536453b7224de9914859aed8d8b91
#
_cell.length_a   1.000
_cell.length_b   1.000
_cell.length_c   1.000
_cell.angle_alpha   90.00
_cell.angle_beta   90.00
_cell.angle_gamma   90.00
#
_symmetry.space_group_name_H-M   'P 1'
#
loop_
_entity.id
_entity.type
_entity.pdbx_description
1 polymer ?
#
loop_
_entity_poly.entity_id
_entity_poly.type
_entity_poly.pdbx_seq_one_letter_code
_entity_poly.pdbx_strand_id
1 'polypeptide(L)'
;MTPAAMPRPDRGFSRRLAVLAGCVALLLVGYYLLWAPRRQALVVYCAHDSIYADEILHDFERQTGIPVAVRYDTEATKSLGLVELLLQEKAHPRCDVFWNNEVLGTLQLADEGLLLPYRGTGYERIPAAFKDADGRWAGFAARLRLWIVNTNRLAPTEQAIQQAASGDLDRMAMAKPLYGTTRTQYTLLWKLWGRNKLLAWHRDRRARHLREVNGNATVKDLVASGVCDLGWSDTDDYFEARDDGKPVAMLPVRLDNGATICIPNTVAIIQGTRRLAAAQKLEDFLLSQQCELALASAKSRQIPLGPVDPARLPGDVKQLQRWAADGVSLGDLGRANTECLAWLKSEYQ
;
A
#
# COMPACT_ATOMS: atom_id res chain seq x y z
N MET A 1 69.01 -12.41 57.22
CA MET A 1 67.95 -12.70 56.27
C MET A 1 67.25 -11.39 55.94
N THR A 2 67.59 -10.82 54.79
CA THR A 2 67.05 -9.54 54.32
C THR A 2 65.73 -9.87 53.48
N PRO A 3 64.64 -9.15 53.76
CA PRO A 3 63.40 -9.41 53.00
C PRO A 3 63.52 -8.87 51.58
N ALA A 4 63.17 -9.67 50.60
CA ALA A 4 63.13 -9.32 49.18
C ALA A 4 62.07 -8.25 48.92
N ALA A 5 62.44 -7.16 48.23
CA ALA A 5 61.54 -6.09 47.84
C ALA A 5 60.62 -6.58 46.71
N MET A 6 59.34 -6.41 46.92
CA MET A 6 58.33 -6.68 45.85
C MET A 6 58.53 -5.68 44.69
N PRO A 7 58.40 -6.15 43.40
CA PRO A 7 58.51 -5.28 42.26
C PRO A 7 57.34 -4.29 42.24
N ARG A 8 57.62 -3.02 42.02
CA ARG A 8 56.62 -1.92 41.84
C ARG A 8 55.88 -2.16 40.56
N PRO A 9 54.55 -2.02 40.52
CA PRO A 9 53.76 -2.17 39.29
C PRO A 9 54.18 -1.11 38.25
N ASP A 10 54.39 -1.56 37.01
CA ASP A 10 54.80 -0.73 35.88
C ASP A 10 53.73 0.34 35.58
N ARG A 11 54.05 1.60 35.83
CA ARG A 11 53.14 2.74 35.60
C ARG A 11 52.78 2.94 34.13
N GLY A 12 53.54 2.35 33.21
CA GLY A 12 53.24 2.34 31.77
C GLY A 12 52.12 1.37 31.38
N PHE A 13 52.06 0.22 32.03
CA PHE A 13 51.05 -0.79 31.80
C PHE A 13 49.64 -0.33 32.26
N SER A 14 49.56 0.28 33.44
CA SER A 14 48.31 0.83 33.98
C SER A 14 47.74 1.99 33.16
N ARG A 15 48.61 2.87 32.59
CA ARG A 15 48.18 3.95 31.67
C ARG A 15 47.63 3.41 30.34
N ARG A 16 48.26 2.39 29.75
CA ARG A 16 47.79 1.76 28.52
C ARG A 16 46.44 1.05 28.72
N LEU A 17 46.25 0.38 29.85
CA LEU A 17 44.98 -0.25 30.21
C LEU A 17 43.85 0.78 30.40
N ALA A 18 44.13 1.92 31.04
CA ALA A 18 43.16 2.99 31.22
C ALA A 18 42.75 3.66 29.89
N VAL A 19 43.68 3.83 28.94
CA VAL A 19 43.39 4.34 27.61
C VAL A 19 42.54 3.34 26.82
N LEU A 20 42.87 2.04 26.86
CA LEU A 20 42.12 1.01 26.20
C LEU A 20 40.69 0.91 26.74
N ALA A 21 40.51 0.95 28.06
CA ALA A 21 39.19 0.96 28.70
C ALA A 21 38.37 2.21 28.30
N GLY A 22 39.01 3.39 28.20
CA GLY A 22 38.37 4.62 27.72
C GLY A 22 37.89 4.50 26.26
N CYS A 23 38.73 3.95 25.37
CA CYS A 23 38.36 3.69 23.97
C CYS A 23 37.20 2.70 23.84
N VAL A 24 37.22 1.62 24.61
CA VAL A 24 36.12 0.64 24.62
C VAL A 24 34.81 1.24 25.13
N ALA A 25 34.90 2.07 26.21
CA ALA A 25 33.71 2.76 26.71
C ALA A 25 33.12 3.74 25.68
N LEU A 26 33.96 4.51 24.97
CA LEU A 26 33.53 5.41 23.90
C LEU A 26 32.92 4.63 22.71
N LEU A 27 33.48 3.49 22.33
CA LEU A 27 32.92 2.63 21.30
C LEU A 27 31.58 2.03 21.72
N LEU A 28 31.43 1.62 22.98
CA LEU A 28 30.15 1.12 23.52
C LEU A 28 29.10 2.22 23.59
N VAL A 29 29.46 3.44 23.99
CA VAL A 29 28.58 4.60 23.99
C VAL A 29 28.19 4.98 22.56
N GLY A 30 29.15 5.01 21.64
CA GLY A 30 28.87 5.24 20.21
C GLY A 30 27.95 4.16 19.61
N TYR A 31 28.20 2.90 19.91
CA TYR A 31 27.33 1.78 19.53
C TYR A 31 25.93 1.95 20.15
N TYR A 32 25.83 2.28 21.42
CA TYR A 32 24.54 2.50 22.07
C TYR A 32 23.77 3.67 21.46
N LEU A 33 24.43 4.81 21.21
CA LEU A 33 23.81 6.00 20.61
C LEU A 33 23.37 5.77 19.15
N LEU A 34 24.11 4.97 18.39
CA LEU A 34 23.81 4.71 16.98
C LEU A 34 22.84 3.54 16.75
N TRP A 35 22.85 2.53 17.61
CA TRP A 35 22.11 1.27 17.42
C TRP A 35 20.95 1.03 18.39
N ALA A 36 21.01 1.53 19.61
CA ALA A 36 19.96 1.33 20.60
C ALA A 36 18.61 1.93 20.17
N PRO A 37 18.54 3.16 19.59
CA PRO A 37 17.28 3.69 19.05
C PRO A 37 16.72 2.85 17.91
N ARG A 38 17.57 2.32 17.01
CA ARG A 38 17.14 1.45 15.90
C ARG A 38 16.61 0.10 16.36
N ARG A 39 17.12 -0.45 17.48
CA ARG A 39 16.58 -1.67 18.09
C ARG A 39 15.20 -1.48 18.71
N GLN A 40 14.84 -0.25 19.06
CA GLN A 40 13.54 0.13 19.61
C GLN A 40 12.57 0.66 18.53
N ALA A 41 13.04 0.86 17.29
CA ALA A 41 12.22 1.38 16.21
C ALA A 41 11.04 0.45 15.92
N LEU A 42 9.87 1.04 15.70
CA LEU A 42 8.68 0.34 15.21
C LEU A 42 8.94 -0.12 13.78
N VAL A 43 8.82 -1.42 13.52
CA VAL A 43 9.06 -1.98 12.19
C VAL A 43 7.78 -1.97 11.38
N VAL A 44 7.77 -1.22 10.29
CA VAL A 44 6.63 -1.07 9.40
C VAL A 44 6.95 -1.71 8.04
N TYR A 45 6.14 -2.66 7.62
CA TYR A 45 6.16 -3.14 6.24
C TYR A 45 5.14 -2.33 5.45
N CYS A 46 5.60 -1.63 4.41
CA CYS A 46 4.79 -0.68 3.65
C CYS A 46 4.80 -1.02 2.16
N ALA A 47 3.65 -1.41 1.63
CA ALA A 47 3.44 -1.64 0.21
C ALA A 47 2.98 -0.38 -0.55
N HIS A 48 2.75 0.73 0.16
CA HIS A 48 2.46 2.02 -0.47
C HIS A 48 3.73 2.70 -0.96
N ASP A 49 3.61 3.57 -1.97
CA ASP A 49 4.76 4.25 -2.57
C ASP A 49 5.48 5.13 -1.56
N SER A 50 6.80 4.96 -1.47
CA SER A 50 7.65 5.65 -0.50
C SER A 50 7.56 7.18 -0.63
N ILE A 51 7.39 7.70 -1.85
CA ILE A 51 7.25 9.15 -2.11
C ILE A 51 6.07 9.80 -1.36
N TYR A 52 5.08 9.01 -0.94
CA TYR A 52 3.93 9.48 -0.15
C TYR A 52 3.99 8.97 1.30
N ALA A 53 4.44 7.72 1.49
CA ALA A 53 4.45 7.09 2.81
C ALA A 53 5.53 7.65 3.74
N ASP A 54 6.70 8.02 3.21
CA ASP A 54 7.82 8.55 4.00
C ASP A 54 7.42 9.80 4.78
N GLU A 55 6.76 10.76 4.14
CA GLU A 55 6.33 11.99 4.79
C GLU A 55 5.34 11.72 5.94
N ILE A 56 4.40 10.82 5.72
CA ILE A 56 3.42 10.41 6.74
C ILE A 56 4.10 9.73 7.94
N LEU A 57 5.05 8.82 7.69
CA LEU A 57 5.76 8.13 8.77
C LEU A 57 6.72 9.06 9.53
N HIS A 58 7.38 10.00 8.84
CA HIS A 58 8.16 11.05 9.49
C HIS A 58 7.29 12.00 10.33
N ASP A 59 6.06 12.30 9.88
CA ASP A 59 5.11 13.06 10.69
C ASP A 59 4.75 12.32 11.98
N PHE A 60 4.51 11.03 11.90
CA PHE A 60 4.29 10.19 13.07
C PHE A 60 5.49 10.23 14.03
N GLU A 61 6.72 10.08 13.52
CA GLU A 61 7.94 10.15 14.33
C GLU A 61 8.07 11.50 15.03
N ARG A 62 7.82 12.61 14.30
CA ARG A 62 7.91 13.98 14.87
C ARG A 62 6.89 14.20 15.99
N GLN A 63 5.67 13.67 15.83
CA GLN A 63 4.58 13.90 16.79
C GLN A 63 4.68 13.01 18.03
N THR A 64 5.21 11.78 17.87
CA THR A 64 5.20 10.78 18.94
C THR A 64 6.55 10.52 19.57
N GLY A 65 7.65 10.91 18.91
CA GLY A 65 9.01 10.54 19.29
C GLY A 65 9.32 9.04 19.11
N ILE A 66 8.44 8.28 18.47
CA ILE A 66 8.64 6.84 18.22
C ILE A 66 9.37 6.68 16.89
N PRO A 67 10.62 6.18 16.86
CA PRO A 67 11.34 5.96 15.62
C PRO A 67 10.71 4.81 14.82
N VAL A 68 10.70 4.95 13.48
CA VAL A 68 10.13 3.97 12.56
C VAL A 68 11.22 3.41 11.64
N ALA A 69 11.25 2.09 11.50
CA ALA A 69 12.08 1.40 10.52
C ALA A 69 11.18 0.81 9.44
N VAL A 70 11.23 1.39 8.25
CA VAL A 70 10.34 1.00 7.15
C VAL A 70 11.00 -0.02 6.23
N ARG A 71 10.25 -1.02 5.82
CA ARG A 71 10.58 -1.91 4.72
C ARG A 71 9.54 -1.73 3.61
N TYR A 72 9.98 -1.23 2.46
CA TYR A 72 9.13 -1.07 1.29
C TYR A 72 9.08 -2.33 0.43
N ASP A 73 7.97 -2.53 -0.27
CA ASP A 73 7.86 -3.52 -1.32
C ASP A 73 8.54 -3.03 -2.60
N THR A 74 8.88 -3.95 -3.50
CA THR A 74 9.39 -3.59 -4.83
C THR A 74 8.23 -3.37 -5.80
N GLU A 75 8.40 -2.51 -6.81
CA GLU A 75 7.37 -2.27 -7.83
C GLU A 75 6.97 -3.57 -8.56
N ALA A 76 7.93 -4.47 -8.78
CA ALA A 76 7.72 -5.74 -9.48
C ALA A 76 6.85 -6.75 -8.71
N THR A 77 6.77 -6.63 -7.38
CA THR A 77 6.06 -7.57 -6.50
C THR A 77 5.00 -6.89 -5.65
N LYS A 78 4.69 -5.63 -5.94
CA LYS A 78 3.87 -4.72 -5.13
C LYS A 78 2.67 -5.39 -4.44
N SER A 79 2.59 -5.27 -3.12
CA SER A 79 1.67 -5.93 -2.18
C SER A 79 1.92 -7.43 -1.97
N LEU A 80 2.27 -8.18 -3.00
CA LEU A 80 2.44 -9.63 -2.88
C LEU A 80 3.76 -10.00 -2.18
N GLY A 81 4.86 -9.27 -2.45
CA GLY A 81 6.17 -9.56 -1.88
C GLY A 81 6.20 -9.45 -0.36
N LEU A 82 5.63 -8.38 0.21
CA LEU A 82 5.54 -8.22 1.67
C LEU A 82 4.55 -9.18 2.31
N VAL A 83 3.45 -9.53 1.64
CA VAL A 83 2.49 -10.53 2.13
C VAL A 83 3.16 -11.91 2.23
N GLU A 84 3.85 -12.33 1.18
CA GLU A 84 4.62 -13.60 1.16
C GLU A 84 5.68 -13.63 2.27
N LEU A 85 6.38 -12.51 2.47
CA LEU A 85 7.35 -12.38 3.54
C LEU A 85 6.71 -12.51 4.93
N LEU A 86 5.58 -11.84 5.19
CA LEU A 86 4.85 -11.94 6.44
C LEU A 86 4.38 -13.37 6.72
N LEU A 87 3.94 -14.10 5.68
CA LEU A 87 3.59 -15.52 5.78
C LEU A 87 4.80 -16.37 6.16
N GLN A 88 5.97 -16.13 5.56
CA GLN A 88 7.21 -16.84 5.90
C GLN A 88 7.70 -16.54 7.33
N GLU A 89 7.49 -15.32 7.79
CA GLU A 89 7.88 -14.85 9.12
C GLU A 89 6.85 -15.20 10.22
N LYS A 90 5.76 -15.93 9.90
CA LYS A 90 4.64 -16.25 10.82
C LYS A 90 5.11 -16.78 12.17
N ALA A 91 6.12 -17.66 12.21
CA ALA A 91 6.65 -18.23 13.44
C ALA A 91 7.52 -17.25 14.26
N HIS A 92 8.14 -16.28 13.59
CA HIS A 92 9.05 -15.29 14.19
C HIS A 92 8.85 -13.92 13.55
N PRO A 93 7.75 -13.22 13.85
CA PRO A 93 7.41 -11.94 13.23
C PRO A 93 8.49 -10.90 13.46
N ARG A 94 8.85 -10.19 12.39
CA ARG A 94 9.80 -9.06 12.40
C ARG A 94 9.10 -7.73 12.21
N CYS A 95 7.93 -7.74 11.58
CA CYS A 95 7.08 -6.60 11.35
C CYS A 95 6.18 -6.35 12.57
N ASP A 96 5.94 -5.09 12.89
CA ASP A 96 4.97 -4.69 13.92
C ASP A 96 3.65 -4.21 13.29
N VAL A 97 3.74 -3.43 12.20
CA VAL A 97 2.57 -2.87 11.49
C VAL A 97 2.71 -3.08 10.00
N PHE A 98 1.68 -3.57 9.37
CA PHE A 98 1.58 -3.70 7.91
C PHE A 98 0.69 -2.59 7.35
N TRP A 99 1.27 -1.74 6.51
CA TRP A 99 0.55 -0.77 5.68
C TRP A 99 0.51 -1.29 4.25
N ASN A 100 -0.63 -1.81 3.85
CA ASN A 100 -0.82 -2.30 2.49
C ASN A 100 -1.48 -1.23 1.62
N ASN A 101 -1.17 -1.23 0.33
CA ASN A 101 -1.78 -0.32 -0.65
C ASN A 101 -3.06 -0.89 -1.29
N GLU A 102 -3.53 -2.06 -0.85
CA GLU A 102 -4.75 -2.72 -1.32
C GLU A 102 -5.29 -3.68 -0.24
N VAL A 103 -6.41 -4.33 -0.45
CA VAL A 103 -7.10 -5.11 0.58
C VAL A 103 -6.80 -6.62 0.54
N LEU A 104 -6.54 -7.22 -0.63
CA LEU A 104 -6.50 -8.69 -0.79
C LEU A 104 -5.42 -9.36 0.03
N GLY A 105 -4.21 -8.77 0.07
CA GLY A 105 -3.12 -9.27 0.88
C GLY A 105 -3.44 -9.20 2.37
N THR A 106 -4.11 -8.15 2.81
CA THR A 106 -4.53 -7.98 4.20
C THR A 106 -5.60 -9.01 4.58
N LEU A 107 -6.57 -9.29 3.69
CA LEU A 107 -7.55 -10.36 3.91
C LEU A 107 -6.88 -11.72 4.04
N GLN A 108 -5.90 -12.02 3.19
CA GLN A 108 -5.14 -13.27 3.29
C GLN A 108 -4.43 -13.41 4.63
N LEU A 109 -3.76 -12.35 5.12
CA LEU A 109 -3.10 -12.36 6.42
C LEU A 109 -4.09 -12.50 7.59
N ALA A 110 -5.29 -11.93 7.47
CA ALA A 110 -6.36 -12.08 8.45
C ALA A 110 -6.86 -13.53 8.51
N ASP A 111 -7.08 -14.17 7.35
CA ASP A 111 -7.51 -15.57 7.25
C ASP A 111 -6.46 -16.54 7.81
N GLU A 112 -5.17 -16.20 7.65
CA GLU A 112 -4.03 -16.96 8.19
C GLU A 112 -3.77 -16.70 9.70
N GLY A 113 -4.54 -15.80 10.35
CA GLY A 113 -4.41 -15.49 11.77
C GLY A 113 -3.14 -14.71 12.14
N LEU A 114 -2.59 -13.92 11.17
CA LEU A 114 -1.40 -13.11 11.40
C LEU A 114 -1.69 -11.70 11.93
N LEU A 115 -2.93 -11.29 11.97
CA LEU A 115 -3.33 -9.94 12.35
C LEU A 115 -3.92 -9.91 13.77
N LEU A 116 -3.46 -8.96 14.57
CA LEU A 116 -3.91 -8.74 15.94
C LEU A 116 -5.11 -7.78 15.95
N PRO A 117 -6.24 -8.17 16.56
CA PRO A 117 -7.38 -7.26 16.67
C PRO A 117 -7.08 -6.01 17.52
N TYR A 118 -7.42 -4.84 16.98
CA TYR A 118 -7.37 -3.57 17.69
C TYR A 118 -8.51 -2.66 17.23
N ARG A 119 -9.20 -2.04 18.18
CA ARG A 119 -10.29 -1.09 17.94
C ARG A 119 -10.01 0.20 18.68
N GLY A 120 -9.04 0.97 18.17
CA GLY A 120 -8.71 2.29 18.69
C GLY A 120 -9.60 3.39 18.13
N THR A 121 -9.29 4.61 18.49
CA THR A 121 -10.05 5.82 18.06
C THR A 121 -10.02 5.99 16.54
N GLY A 122 -8.92 5.60 15.89
CA GLY A 122 -8.80 5.62 14.43
C GLY A 122 -9.75 4.61 13.79
N TYR A 123 -9.80 3.37 14.29
CA TYR A 123 -10.69 2.32 13.79
C TYR A 123 -12.16 2.73 13.85
N GLU A 124 -12.59 3.33 14.96
CA GLU A 124 -14.00 3.72 15.16
C GLU A 124 -14.48 4.75 14.12
N ARG A 125 -13.57 5.60 13.64
CA ARG A 125 -13.87 6.64 12.64
C ARG A 125 -14.11 6.07 11.22
N ILE A 126 -13.63 4.86 10.91
CA ILE A 126 -13.75 4.28 9.56
C ILE A 126 -15.12 3.58 9.39
N PRO A 127 -15.82 3.80 8.25
CA PRO A 127 -17.08 3.13 7.96
C PRO A 127 -16.95 1.60 7.90
N ALA A 128 -18.00 0.88 8.29
CA ALA A 128 -18.01 -0.58 8.36
C ALA A 128 -17.66 -1.27 7.03
N ALA A 129 -17.98 -0.65 5.88
CA ALA A 129 -17.66 -1.20 4.55
C ALA A 129 -16.15 -1.28 4.25
N PHE A 130 -15.32 -0.55 5.02
CA PHE A 130 -13.88 -0.44 4.82
C PHE A 130 -13.05 -0.95 5.99
N LYS A 131 -13.60 -1.75 6.88
CA LYS A 131 -12.88 -2.34 8.01
C LYS A 131 -13.37 -3.74 8.34
N ASP A 132 -12.53 -4.52 8.99
CA ASP A 132 -12.87 -5.84 9.49
C ASP A 132 -13.72 -5.75 10.76
N ALA A 133 -14.83 -6.49 10.81
CA ALA A 133 -15.73 -6.46 11.95
C ALA A 133 -15.06 -6.92 13.27
N ASP A 134 -14.04 -7.78 13.19
CA ASP A 134 -13.29 -8.25 14.36
C ASP A 134 -12.15 -7.30 14.77
N GLY A 135 -11.90 -6.23 13.99
CA GLY A 135 -10.86 -5.24 14.29
C GLY A 135 -9.45 -5.66 13.87
N ARG A 136 -9.32 -6.65 13.00
CA ARG A 136 -8.01 -7.15 12.55
C ARG A 136 -7.32 -6.23 11.56
N TRP A 137 -8.07 -5.39 10.84
CA TRP A 137 -7.57 -4.37 9.92
C TRP A 137 -8.58 -3.25 9.73
N ALA A 138 -8.12 -2.11 9.27
CA ALA A 138 -8.97 -1.02 8.81
C ALA A 138 -8.40 -0.37 7.55
N GLY A 139 -9.31 0.12 6.71
CA GLY A 139 -8.98 0.83 5.47
C GLY A 139 -8.87 2.33 5.71
N PHE A 140 -8.07 3.02 4.89
CA PHE A 140 -7.96 4.48 4.86
C PHE A 140 -7.45 4.97 3.51
N ALA A 141 -7.64 6.24 3.24
CA ALA A 141 -7.05 6.93 2.08
C ALA A 141 -7.10 6.09 0.79
N ALA A 142 -8.28 5.95 0.22
CA ALA A 142 -8.56 5.09 -0.93
C ALA A 142 -8.21 5.75 -2.28
N ARG A 143 -8.25 4.93 -3.32
CA ARG A 143 -8.26 5.33 -4.73
C ARG A 143 -9.33 4.58 -5.51
N LEU A 144 -9.74 5.15 -6.65
CA LEU A 144 -10.71 4.54 -7.54
C LEU A 144 -10.00 3.87 -8.73
N ARG A 145 -10.52 2.72 -9.13
CA ARG A 145 -10.23 2.19 -10.47
C ARG A 145 -10.91 3.06 -11.51
N LEU A 146 -10.19 3.41 -12.55
CA LEU A 146 -10.66 4.31 -13.58
C LEU A 146 -10.27 3.86 -14.99
N TRP A 147 -10.97 4.42 -15.95
CA TRP A 147 -10.53 4.56 -17.31
C TRP A 147 -9.68 5.83 -17.42
N ILE A 148 -8.41 5.70 -17.80
CA ILE A 148 -7.59 6.83 -18.26
C ILE A 148 -7.72 6.90 -19.78
N VAL A 149 -7.99 8.10 -20.31
CA VAL A 149 -8.28 8.33 -21.73
C VAL A 149 -7.38 9.45 -22.26
N ASN A 150 -6.77 9.25 -23.43
CA ASN A 150 -6.06 10.32 -24.12
C ASN A 150 -7.05 11.24 -24.86
N THR A 151 -7.17 12.49 -24.41
CA THR A 151 -8.18 13.45 -24.92
C THR A 151 -7.93 13.91 -26.35
N ASN A 152 -6.71 13.74 -26.89
CA ASN A 152 -6.40 14.03 -28.30
C ASN A 152 -6.85 12.89 -29.23
N ARG A 153 -7.22 11.73 -28.67
CA ARG A 153 -7.52 10.50 -29.43
C ARG A 153 -8.94 10.01 -29.25
N LEU A 154 -9.48 10.15 -28.04
CA LEU A 154 -10.81 9.63 -27.68
C LEU A 154 -11.54 10.63 -26.79
N ALA A 155 -12.82 10.85 -27.06
CA ALA A 155 -13.66 11.67 -26.19
C ALA A 155 -13.82 11.00 -24.81
N PRO A 156 -13.67 11.74 -23.68
CA PRO A 156 -13.80 11.17 -22.35
C PRO A 156 -15.26 10.99 -21.94
N THR A 157 -15.97 10.10 -22.64
CA THR A 157 -17.37 9.77 -22.40
C THR A 157 -17.56 8.27 -22.30
N GLU A 158 -18.53 7.81 -21.53
CA GLU A 158 -18.83 6.38 -21.38
C GLU A 158 -19.13 5.74 -22.74
N GLN A 159 -19.88 6.43 -23.60
CA GLN A 159 -20.21 5.94 -24.94
C GLN A 159 -18.95 5.72 -25.80
N ALA A 160 -18.02 6.67 -25.82
CA ALA A 160 -16.79 6.56 -26.60
C ALA A 160 -15.90 5.41 -26.08
N ILE A 161 -15.81 5.27 -24.75
CA ILE A 161 -15.07 4.17 -24.11
C ILE A 161 -15.69 2.80 -24.47
N GLN A 162 -17.01 2.68 -24.38
CA GLN A 162 -17.72 1.45 -24.73
C GLN A 162 -17.51 1.08 -26.21
N GLN A 163 -17.58 2.07 -27.10
CA GLN A 163 -17.33 1.87 -28.53
C GLN A 163 -15.89 1.41 -28.79
N ALA A 164 -14.89 2.08 -28.20
CA ALA A 164 -13.49 1.68 -28.31
C ALA A 164 -13.24 0.27 -27.72
N ALA A 165 -13.87 -0.07 -26.59
CA ALA A 165 -13.76 -1.37 -25.94
C ALA A 165 -14.52 -2.50 -26.66
N SER A 166 -15.36 -2.21 -27.66
CA SER A 166 -16.09 -3.20 -28.45
C SER A 166 -15.35 -3.69 -29.70
N GLY A 167 -14.36 -2.94 -30.17
CA GLY A 167 -13.55 -3.24 -31.37
C GLY A 167 -12.24 -3.96 -31.07
N ASP A 168 -11.24 -3.75 -31.94
CA ASP A 168 -9.85 -4.15 -31.69
C ASP A 168 -9.31 -3.37 -30.50
N LEU A 169 -8.52 -4.02 -29.65
CA LEU A 169 -8.00 -3.46 -28.40
C LEU A 169 -6.49 -3.17 -28.46
N ASP A 170 -5.90 -3.15 -29.65
CA ASP A 170 -4.47 -2.85 -29.86
C ASP A 170 -4.04 -1.48 -29.31
N ARG A 171 -5.01 -0.57 -29.16
CA ARG A 171 -4.82 0.77 -28.57
C ARG A 171 -5.40 0.91 -27.15
N MET A 172 -5.69 -0.18 -26.49
CA MET A 172 -6.07 -0.25 -25.08
C MET A 172 -4.98 -0.95 -24.26
N ALA A 173 -4.63 -0.38 -23.10
CA ALA A 173 -3.68 -0.98 -22.18
C ALA A 173 -4.33 -1.39 -20.85
N MET A 174 -3.79 -2.46 -20.26
CA MET A 174 -4.16 -2.95 -18.94
C MET A 174 -2.92 -3.52 -18.23
N ALA A 175 -2.79 -3.29 -16.94
CA ALA A 175 -1.80 -4.00 -16.14
C ALA A 175 -2.16 -5.49 -16.04
N LYS A 176 -1.16 -6.38 -16.10
CA LYS A 176 -1.37 -7.81 -15.83
C LYS A 176 -2.03 -7.99 -14.47
N PRO A 177 -3.12 -8.76 -14.35
CA PRO A 177 -3.92 -8.85 -13.13
C PRO A 177 -3.30 -9.75 -12.03
N LEU A 178 -1.98 -9.87 -12.02
CA LEU A 178 -1.24 -10.67 -11.03
C LEU A 178 -0.99 -9.88 -9.72
N TYR A 179 -0.96 -8.55 -9.80
CA TYR A 179 -0.54 -7.68 -8.70
C TYR A 179 -1.46 -6.47 -8.54
N GLY A 180 -1.39 -5.85 -7.35
CA GLY A 180 -1.97 -4.56 -7.04
C GLY A 180 -3.48 -4.45 -7.31
N THR A 181 -3.92 -3.26 -7.64
CA THR A 181 -5.34 -2.91 -7.79
C THR A 181 -6.02 -3.58 -8.98
N THR A 182 -5.27 -3.94 -10.04
CA THR A 182 -5.82 -4.72 -11.16
C THR A 182 -6.18 -6.14 -10.71
N ARG A 183 -5.38 -6.77 -9.81
CA ARG A 183 -5.75 -8.05 -9.19
C ARG A 183 -7.01 -7.91 -8.35
N THR A 184 -7.11 -6.85 -7.55
CA THR A 184 -8.31 -6.57 -6.74
C THR A 184 -9.56 -6.46 -7.63
N GLN A 185 -9.47 -5.73 -8.74
CA GLN A 185 -10.56 -5.64 -9.71
C GLN A 185 -10.92 -7.01 -10.29
N TYR A 186 -9.95 -7.83 -10.71
CA TYR A 186 -10.20 -9.17 -11.25
C TYR A 186 -10.82 -10.11 -10.20
N THR A 187 -10.36 -10.04 -8.97
CA THR A 187 -10.93 -10.81 -7.86
C THR A 187 -12.39 -10.43 -7.60
N LEU A 188 -12.72 -9.14 -7.67
CA LEU A 188 -14.08 -8.66 -7.56
C LEU A 188 -14.94 -9.17 -8.73
N LEU A 189 -14.43 -9.09 -9.96
CA LEU A 189 -15.13 -9.62 -11.14
C LEU A 189 -15.30 -11.14 -11.07
N TRP A 190 -14.32 -11.88 -10.52
CA TRP A 190 -14.44 -13.31 -10.25
C TRP A 190 -15.61 -13.61 -9.32
N LYS A 191 -15.74 -12.84 -8.23
CA LYS A 191 -16.86 -12.99 -7.30
C LYS A 191 -18.21 -12.67 -7.94
N LEU A 192 -18.29 -11.59 -8.74
CA LEU A 192 -19.55 -11.09 -9.31
C LEU A 192 -19.99 -11.89 -10.55
N TRP A 193 -19.07 -12.23 -11.43
CA TRP A 193 -19.38 -12.89 -12.70
C TRP A 193 -19.21 -14.40 -12.66
N GLY A 194 -18.44 -14.91 -11.71
CA GLY A 194 -17.99 -16.28 -11.66
C GLY A 194 -16.83 -16.57 -12.62
N ARG A 195 -16.16 -17.70 -12.35
CA ARG A 195 -14.96 -18.14 -13.07
C ARG A 195 -15.15 -18.11 -14.59
N ASN A 196 -16.16 -18.82 -15.10
CA ASN A 196 -16.31 -19.07 -16.54
C ASN A 196 -16.50 -17.78 -17.35
N LYS A 197 -17.31 -16.83 -16.83
CA LYS A 197 -17.55 -15.55 -17.50
C LYS A 197 -16.27 -14.71 -17.50
N LEU A 198 -15.53 -14.65 -16.40
CA LEU A 198 -14.28 -13.87 -16.34
C LEU A 198 -13.20 -14.45 -17.25
N LEU A 199 -13.03 -15.78 -17.28
CA LEU A 199 -12.07 -16.44 -18.18
C LEU A 199 -12.39 -16.15 -19.65
N ALA A 200 -13.65 -16.31 -20.04
CA ALA A 200 -14.08 -16.04 -21.42
C ALA A 200 -13.84 -14.57 -21.80
N TRP A 201 -14.19 -13.66 -20.89
CA TRP A 201 -13.97 -12.22 -21.07
C TRP A 201 -12.49 -11.87 -21.19
N HIS A 202 -11.64 -12.43 -20.36
CA HIS A 202 -10.18 -12.18 -20.38
C HIS A 202 -9.56 -12.67 -21.69
N ARG A 203 -9.89 -13.90 -22.13
CA ARG A 203 -9.40 -14.48 -23.38
C ARG A 203 -9.87 -13.72 -24.61
N ASP A 204 -11.13 -13.26 -24.62
CA ASP A 204 -11.67 -12.38 -25.67
C ASP A 204 -10.85 -11.09 -25.78
N ARG A 205 -10.51 -10.43 -24.65
CA ARG A 205 -9.70 -9.22 -24.66
C ARG A 205 -8.32 -9.45 -25.25
N ARG A 206 -7.65 -10.53 -24.85
CA ARG A 206 -6.34 -10.91 -25.41
C ARG A 206 -6.41 -11.25 -26.89
N ALA A 207 -7.44 -11.97 -27.32
CA ALA A 207 -7.66 -12.28 -28.73
C ALA A 207 -7.90 -11.04 -29.59
N ARG A 208 -8.40 -9.95 -28.99
CA ARG A 208 -8.59 -8.63 -29.61
C ARG A 208 -7.40 -7.69 -29.38
N HIS A 209 -6.21 -8.22 -29.15
CA HIS A 209 -4.92 -7.53 -29.04
C HIS A 209 -4.78 -6.53 -27.88
N LEU A 210 -5.54 -6.74 -26.76
CA LEU A 210 -5.34 -5.93 -25.55
C LEU A 210 -3.86 -5.94 -25.12
N ARG A 211 -3.29 -4.76 -24.89
CA ARG A 211 -1.91 -4.62 -24.43
C ARG A 211 -1.80 -4.83 -22.93
N GLU A 212 -1.26 -5.99 -22.53
CA GLU A 212 -0.96 -6.29 -21.15
C GLU A 212 0.45 -5.82 -20.79
N VAL A 213 0.56 -5.00 -19.74
CA VAL A 213 1.81 -4.41 -19.26
C VAL A 213 2.05 -4.72 -17.77
N ASN A 214 3.24 -4.37 -17.26
CA ASN A 214 3.65 -4.81 -15.92
C ASN A 214 3.02 -4.00 -14.77
N GLY A 215 2.42 -2.83 -15.03
CA GLY A 215 1.83 -2.01 -13.96
C GLY A 215 0.96 -0.87 -14.48
N ASN A 216 0.19 -0.27 -13.58
CA ASN A 216 -0.70 0.85 -13.90
C ASN A 216 0.09 2.09 -14.35
N ALA A 217 1.26 2.38 -13.79
CA ALA A 217 2.12 3.45 -14.24
C ALA A 217 2.48 3.32 -15.74
N THR A 218 2.80 2.09 -16.22
CA THR A 218 3.04 1.85 -17.63
C THR A 218 1.78 2.06 -18.47
N VAL A 219 0.60 1.67 -17.98
CA VAL A 219 -0.68 1.97 -18.65
C VAL A 219 -0.85 3.47 -18.82
N LYS A 220 -0.65 4.24 -17.73
CA LYS A 220 -0.70 5.70 -17.73
C LYS A 220 0.25 6.30 -18.79
N ASP A 221 1.49 5.84 -18.84
CA ASP A 221 2.50 6.36 -19.77
C ASP A 221 2.13 6.09 -21.23
N LEU A 222 1.62 4.90 -21.55
CA LEU A 222 1.15 4.54 -22.90
C LEU A 222 -0.03 5.40 -23.34
N VAL A 223 -0.97 5.68 -22.43
CA VAL A 223 -2.11 6.55 -22.72
C VAL A 223 -1.69 8.01 -22.80
N ALA A 224 -0.88 8.49 -21.86
CA ALA A 224 -0.40 9.88 -21.83
C ALA A 224 0.43 10.25 -23.07
N SER A 225 1.19 9.30 -23.62
CA SER A 225 1.97 9.47 -24.85
C SER A 225 1.16 9.29 -26.15
N GLY A 226 -0.10 8.81 -26.07
CA GLY A 226 -0.95 8.54 -27.23
C GLY A 226 -0.60 7.25 -27.99
N VAL A 227 0.22 6.36 -27.41
CA VAL A 227 0.43 5.00 -27.91
C VAL A 227 -0.83 4.17 -27.74
N CYS A 228 -1.54 4.36 -26.61
CA CYS A 228 -2.88 3.85 -26.38
C CYS A 228 -3.87 5.00 -26.29
N ASP A 229 -5.13 4.75 -26.64
CA ASP A 229 -6.21 5.73 -26.56
C ASP A 229 -6.87 5.71 -25.17
N LEU A 230 -6.88 4.55 -24.53
CA LEU A 230 -7.45 4.34 -23.20
C LEU A 230 -6.76 3.17 -22.46
N GLY A 231 -7.01 3.10 -21.17
CA GLY A 231 -6.53 1.97 -20.34
C GLY A 231 -7.21 1.96 -18.97
N TRP A 232 -7.02 0.85 -18.23
CA TRP A 232 -7.39 0.78 -16.83
C TRP A 232 -6.22 1.17 -15.94
N SER A 233 -6.45 2.15 -15.07
CA SER A 233 -5.49 2.62 -14.09
C SER A 233 -6.15 3.03 -12.78
N ASP A 234 -5.45 3.78 -11.96
CA ASP A 234 -5.92 4.31 -10.69
C ASP A 234 -5.92 5.85 -10.71
N THR A 235 -6.62 6.47 -9.75
CA THR A 235 -6.74 7.92 -9.67
C THR A 235 -5.42 8.63 -9.47
N ASP A 236 -4.48 8.06 -8.72
CA ASP A 236 -3.13 8.59 -8.49
C ASP A 236 -2.31 8.68 -9.79
N ASP A 237 -2.32 7.64 -10.62
CA ASP A 237 -1.68 7.64 -11.95
C ASP A 237 -2.26 8.74 -12.87
N TYR A 238 -3.58 8.90 -12.87
CA TYR A 238 -4.22 9.96 -13.64
C TYR A 238 -3.75 11.35 -13.21
N PHE A 239 -3.70 11.59 -11.89
CA PHE A 239 -3.28 12.89 -11.39
C PHE A 239 -1.83 13.20 -11.70
N GLU A 240 -0.95 12.21 -11.63
CA GLU A 240 0.44 12.36 -12.04
C GLU A 240 0.53 12.79 -13.51
N ALA A 241 -0.13 12.09 -14.44
CA ALA A 241 -0.11 12.45 -15.85
C ALA A 241 -0.73 13.83 -16.12
N ARG A 242 -1.83 14.16 -15.46
CA ARG A 242 -2.51 15.46 -15.60
C ARG A 242 -1.62 16.61 -15.11
N ASP A 243 -0.99 16.45 -13.96
CA ASP A 243 -0.12 17.48 -13.36
C ASP A 243 1.16 17.68 -14.19
N ASP A 244 1.59 16.65 -14.92
CA ASP A 244 2.64 16.74 -15.94
C ASP A 244 2.15 17.35 -17.28
N GLY A 245 0.94 17.87 -17.33
CA GLY A 245 0.37 18.54 -18.52
C GLY A 245 0.03 17.60 -19.67
N LYS A 246 -0.13 16.30 -19.41
CA LYS A 246 -0.51 15.34 -20.46
C LYS A 246 -1.99 15.45 -20.83
N PRO A 247 -2.36 15.16 -22.09
CA PRO A 247 -3.72 15.25 -22.58
C PRO A 247 -4.54 14.03 -22.13
N VAL A 248 -4.82 13.95 -20.83
CA VAL A 248 -5.56 12.83 -20.25
C VAL A 248 -6.83 13.28 -19.55
N ALA A 249 -7.85 12.42 -19.55
CA ALA A 249 -9.04 12.52 -18.73
C ALA A 249 -9.32 11.18 -18.03
N MET A 250 -10.18 11.20 -17.00
CA MET A 250 -10.57 9.99 -16.27
C MET A 250 -12.09 9.84 -16.18
N LEU A 251 -12.54 8.58 -16.19
CA LEU A 251 -13.89 8.17 -15.81
C LEU A 251 -13.79 7.01 -14.85
N PRO A 252 -14.66 6.90 -13.81
CA PRO A 252 -14.63 5.75 -12.92
C PRO A 252 -15.01 4.48 -13.68
N VAL A 253 -14.34 3.37 -13.38
CA VAL A 253 -14.82 2.05 -13.80
C VAL A 253 -16.08 1.76 -13.03
N ARG A 254 -17.17 1.46 -13.75
CA ARG A 254 -18.45 1.08 -13.16
C ARG A 254 -18.75 -0.39 -13.43
N LEU A 255 -19.29 -1.04 -12.43
CA LEU A 255 -19.83 -2.40 -12.53
C LEU A 255 -21.23 -2.37 -13.17
N ASP A 256 -21.76 -3.55 -13.54
CA ASP A 256 -23.08 -3.70 -14.19
C ASP A 256 -24.24 -3.06 -13.40
N ASN A 257 -24.09 -2.94 -12.07
CA ASN A 257 -25.06 -2.28 -11.17
C ASN A 257 -24.78 -0.79 -10.93
N GLY A 258 -23.83 -0.19 -11.64
CA GLY A 258 -23.43 1.20 -11.52
C GLY A 258 -22.42 1.49 -10.39
N ALA A 259 -22.10 0.51 -9.52
CA ALA A 259 -21.15 0.69 -8.43
C ALA A 259 -19.73 0.93 -8.96
N THR A 260 -18.93 1.69 -8.20
CA THR A 260 -17.51 1.93 -8.47
C THR A 260 -16.62 0.97 -7.70
N ILE A 261 -15.34 0.91 -8.08
CA ILE A 261 -14.33 0.10 -7.40
C ILE A 261 -13.41 1.04 -6.63
N CYS A 262 -13.70 1.21 -5.34
CA CYS A 262 -12.94 2.04 -4.41
C CYS A 262 -12.01 1.14 -3.57
N ILE A 263 -10.69 1.26 -3.78
CA ILE A 263 -9.69 0.39 -3.17
C ILE A 263 -8.97 1.17 -2.08
N PRO A 264 -9.14 0.80 -0.79
CA PRO A 264 -8.46 1.43 0.33
C PRO A 264 -7.00 1.00 0.41
N ASN A 265 -6.13 1.85 0.99
CA ASN A 265 -5.02 1.33 1.76
C ASN A 265 -5.57 0.62 2.99
N THR A 266 -4.81 -0.31 3.54
CA THR A 266 -5.19 -0.97 4.79
C THR A 266 -4.03 -0.90 5.78
N VAL A 267 -4.36 -0.82 7.05
CA VAL A 267 -3.42 -0.95 8.16
C VAL A 267 -3.82 -2.10 9.05
N ALA A 268 -2.83 -2.85 9.54
CA ALA A 268 -3.03 -3.95 10.47
C ALA A 268 -1.82 -4.11 11.40
N ILE A 269 -2.06 -4.46 12.65
CA ILE A 269 -1.03 -4.83 13.62
C ILE A 269 -0.70 -6.32 13.46
N ILE A 270 0.57 -6.67 13.39
CA ILE A 270 1.00 -8.05 13.23
C ILE A 270 0.95 -8.80 14.57
N GLN A 271 0.34 -9.98 14.55
CA GLN A 271 0.29 -10.88 15.69
C GLN A 271 1.69 -11.24 16.16
N GLY A 272 1.97 -11.11 17.47
CA GLY A 272 3.29 -11.37 18.04
C GLY A 272 4.23 -10.17 18.05
N THR A 273 3.76 -8.95 17.67
CA THR A 273 4.54 -7.72 17.88
C THR A 273 4.99 -7.56 19.33
N ARG A 274 6.22 -7.12 19.54
CA ARG A 274 6.77 -6.77 20.86
C ARG A 274 6.61 -5.29 21.19
N ARG A 275 6.02 -4.50 20.28
CA ARG A 275 5.86 -3.04 20.37
C ARG A 275 4.39 -2.62 20.27
N LEU A 276 3.51 -3.40 20.90
CA LEU A 276 2.05 -3.25 20.77
C LEU A 276 1.57 -1.80 20.95
N ALA A 277 2.00 -1.13 22.03
CA ALA A 277 1.57 0.25 22.28
C ALA A 277 2.03 1.25 21.20
N ALA A 278 3.18 1.04 20.59
CA ALA A 278 3.66 1.85 19.47
C ALA A 278 2.90 1.52 18.18
N ALA A 279 2.61 0.24 17.93
CA ALA A 279 1.83 -0.22 16.79
C ALA A 279 0.40 0.33 16.82
N GLN A 280 -0.26 0.32 17.98
CA GLN A 280 -1.58 0.91 18.18
C GLN A 280 -1.60 2.42 17.92
N LYS A 281 -0.57 3.14 18.38
CA LYS A 281 -0.43 4.58 18.10
C LYS A 281 -0.25 4.86 16.61
N LEU A 282 0.51 4.03 15.89
CA LEU A 282 0.67 4.21 14.44
C LEU A 282 -0.63 3.88 13.70
N GLU A 283 -1.36 2.83 14.08
CA GLU A 283 -2.65 2.52 13.47
C GLU A 283 -3.65 3.68 13.68
N ASP A 284 -3.80 4.18 14.91
CA ASP A 284 -4.67 5.34 15.18
C ASP A 284 -4.23 6.59 14.41
N PHE A 285 -2.93 6.80 14.23
CA PHE A 285 -2.40 7.92 13.45
C PHE A 285 -2.74 7.78 11.95
N LEU A 286 -2.48 6.61 11.34
CA LEU A 286 -2.78 6.36 9.93
C LEU A 286 -4.29 6.48 9.64
N LEU A 287 -5.12 6.03 10.56
CA LEU A 287 -6.58 6.14 10.47
C LEU A 287 -7.13 7.53 10.88
N SER A 288 -6.28 8.49 11.22
CA SER A 288 -6.70 9.82 11.66
C SER A 288 -7.17 10.70 10.51
N GLN A 289 -8.01 11.70 10.82
CA GLN A 289 -8.37 12.76 9.87
C GLN A 289 -7.12 13.47 9.32
N GLN A 290 -6.12 13.70 10.18
CA GLN A 290 -4.89 14.39 9.79
C GLN A 290 -4.16 13.63 8.69
N CYS A 291 -3.96 12.32 8.86
CA CYS A 291 -3.28 11.48 7.88
C CYS A 291 -4.06 11.42 6.57
N GLU A 292 -5.37 11.18 6.62
CA GLU A 292 -6.20 11.12 5.41
C GLU A 292 -6.25 12.45 4.66
N LEU A 293 -6.26 13.60 5.35
CA LEU A 293 -6.17 14.92 4.72
C LEU A 293 -4.78 15.18 4.13
N ALA A 294 -3.71 14.72 4.75
CA ALA A 294 -2.36 14.82 4.21
C ALA A 294 -2.25 14.03 2.90
N LEU A 295 -2.71 12.77 2.88
CA LEU A 295 -2.75 11.93 1.68
C LEU A 295 -3.70 12.48 0.59
N ALA A 296 -4.80 13.11 0.97
CA ALA A 296 -5.70 13.79 0.04
C ALA A 296 -5.06 15.03 -0.61
N SER A 297 -4.17 15.71 0.10
CA SER A 297 -3.46 16.89 -0.37
C SER A 297 -2.15 16.55 -1.11
N ALA A 298 -1.67 15.33 -0.99
CA ALA A 298 -0.50 14.84 -1.73
C ALA A 298 -0.78 14.74 -3.24
N LYS A 299 0.26 14.55 -4.05
CA LYS A 299 0.11 14.38 -5.51
C LYS A 299 -0.81 13.21 -5.88
N SER A 300 -0.86 12.17 -5.06
CA SER A 300 -1.74 11.01 -5.25
C SER A 300 -3.23 11.29 -5.04
N ARG A 301 -3.59 12.38 -4.35
CA ARG A 301 -4.98 12.81 -4.08
C ARG A 301 -5.87 11.68 -3.62
N GLN A 302 -5.43 10.97 -2.58
CA GLN A 302 -6.18 9.84 -2.05
C GLN A 302 -7.47 10.28 -1.36
N ILE A 303 -8.47 9.41 -1.39
CA ILE A 303 -9.83 9.70 -0.94
C ILE A 303 -9.95 9.34 0.52
N PRO A 304 -10.23 10.28 1.45
CA PRO A 304 -10.53 9.97 2.83
C PRO A 304 -11.76 9.06 2.95
N LEU A 305 -11.66 8.02 3.76
CA LEU A 305 -12.75 7.10 4.04
C LEU A 305 -13.51 7.45 5.32
N GLY A 306 -12.79 7.95 6.32
CA GLY A 306 -13.42 8.46 7.53
C GLY A 306 -13.91 9.92 7.35
N PRO A 307 -14.70 10.44 8.31
CA PRO A 307 -15.17 11.81 8.28
C PRO A 307 -13.98 12.78 8.36
N VAL A 308 -13.97 13.77 7.46
CA VAL A 308 -12.98 14.85 7.42
C VAL A 308 -13.68 16.20 7.23
N ASP A 309 -13.00 17.28 7.60
CA ASP A 309 -13.48 18.63 7.34
C ASP A 309 -13.54 18.90 5.82
N PRO A 310 -14.73 19.09 5.21
CA PRO A 310 -14.87 19.31 3.78
C PRO A 310 -14.18 20.60 3.28
N ALA A 311 -13.98 21.58 4.16
CA ALA A 311 -13.30 22.83 3.80
C ALA A 311 -11.80 22.62 3.52
N ARG A 312 -11.21 21.58 4.11
CA ARG A 312 -9.80 21.21 3.95
C ARG A 312 -9.52 20.29 2.77
N LEU A 313 -10.56 19.74 2.13
CA LEU A 313 -10.38 18.84 0.99
C LEU A 313 -10.09 19.59 -0.30
N PRO A 314 -9.09 19.16 -1.09
CA PRO A 314 -8.89 19.62 -2.45
C PRO A 314 -10.14 19.41 -3.31
N GLY A 315 -10.41 20.33 -4.27
CA GLY A 315 -11.58 20.24 -5.15
C GLY A 315 -11.67 18.93 -5.95
N ASP A 316 -10.53 18.44 -6.41
CA ASP A 316 -10.40 17.15 -7.11
C ASP A 316 -10.87 15.99 -6.25
N VAL A 317 -10.46 15.94 -4.98
CA VAL A 317 -10.83 14.87 -4.04
C VAL A 317 -12.31 14.90 -3.70
N LYS A 318 -12.95 16.08 -3.63
CA LYS A 318 -14.41 16.20 -3.47
C LYS A 318 -15.18 15.49 -4.59
N GLN A 319 -14.68 15.58 -5.83
CA GLN A 319 -15.26 14.83 -6.95
C GLN A 319 -15.10 13.33 -6.77
N LEU A 320 -13.91 12.87 -6.38
CA LEU A 320 -13.64 11.46 -6.17
C LEU A 320 -14.50 10.88 -5.05
N GLN A 321 -14.75 11.63 -3.96
CA GLN A 321 -15.64 11.19 -2.87
C GLN A 321 -17.06 10.89 -3.37
N ARG A 322 -17.58 11.66 -4.32
CA ARG A 322 -18.91 11.40 -4.90
C ARG A 322 -18.94 10.05 -5.63
N TRP A 323 -17.88 9.71 -6.37
CA TRP A 323 -17.76 8.41 -7.03
C TRP A 323 -17.49 7.28 -6.04
N ALA A 324 -16.69 7.53 -5.00
CA ALA A 324 -16.40 6.55 -3.95
C ALA A 324 -17.62 6.21 -3.08
N ALA A 325 -18.60 7.11 -2.98
CA ALA A 325 -19.85 6.85 -2.28
C ALA A 325 -20.65 5.67 -2.88
N ASP A 326 -20.47 5.42 -4.20
CA ASP A 326 -21.05 4.26 -4.90
C ASP A 326 -20.13 3.01 -4.82
N GLY A 327 -19.08 3.04 -3.98
CA GLY A 327 -18.06 1.99 -3.92
C GLY A 327 -18.57 0.66 -3.38
N VAL A 328 -18.27 -0.43 -4.09
CA VAL A 328 -18.58 -1.79 -3.61
C VAL A 328 -17.67 -2.19 -2.45
N SER A 329 -18.22 -2.92 -1.47
CA SER A 329 -17.41 -3.49 -0.38
C SER A 329 -16.47 -4.59 -0.90
N LEU A 330 -15.21 -4.55 -0.44
CA LEU A 330 -14.15 -5.49 -0.80
C LEU A 330 -13.77 -6.45 0.35
N GLY A 331 -14.36 -6.31 1.54
CA GLY A 331 -13.95 -7.04 2.75
C GLY A 331 -14.21 -8.55 2.71
N ASP A 332 -15.03 -9.04 1.80
CA ASP A 332 -15.41 -10.45 1.68
C ASP A 332 -14.85 -11.14 0.42
N LEU A 333 -13.70 -10.67 -0.06
CA LEU A 333 -13.03 -11.20 -1.26
C LEU A 333 -12.04 -12.35 -0.98
N GLY A 334 -11.79 -12.76 0.27
CA GLY A 334 -10.74 -13.74 0.63
C GLY A 334 -10.81 -15.04 -0.20
N ARG A 335 -11.97 -15.71 -0.24
CA ARG A 335 -12.16 -16.93 -1.03
C ARG A 335 -11.98 -16.69 -2.53
N ALA A 336 -12.61 -15.65 -3.06
CA ALA A 336 -12.49 -15.31 -4.48
C ALA A 336 -11.05 -14.97 -4.87
N ASN A 337 -10.28 -14.32 -3.95
CA ASN A 337 -8.85 -14.04 -4.14
C ASN A 337 -8.04 -15.32 -4.33
N THR A 338 -8.22 -16.32 -3.45
CA THR A 338 -7.49 -17.58 -3.54
C THR A 338 -7.75 -18.29 -4.87
N GLU A 339 -9.02 -18.42 -5.27
CA GLU A 339 -9.41 -19.09 -6.51
C GLU A 339 -8.95 -18.32 -7.76
N CYS A 340 -9.16 -17.00 -7.79
CA CYS A 340 -8.75 -16.13 -8.89
C CYS A 340 -7.25 -16.11 -9.08
N LEU A 341 -6.48 -15.97 -7.99
CA LEU A 341 -5.01 -15.93 -8.04
C LEU A 341 -4.43 -17.27 -8.53
N ALA A 342 -5.00 -18.40 -8.11
CA ALA A 342 -4.57 -19.72 -8.59
C ALA A 342 -4.75 -19.83 -10.11
N TRP A 343 -5.90 -19.38 -10.64
CA TRP A 343 -6.11 -19.30 -12.09
C TRP A 343 -5.13 -18.34 -12.77
N LEU A 344 -4.98 -17.11 -12.27
CA LEU A 344 -4.08 -16.12 -12.87
C LEU A 344 -2.63 -16.62 -12.93
N LYS A 345 -2.13 -17.26 -11.87
CA LYS A 345 -0.80 -17.88 -11.88
C LYS A 345 -0.68 -18.93 -13.01
N SER A 346 -1.72 -19.73 -13.27
CA SER A 346 -1.70 -20.70 -14.36
C SER A 346 -1.86 -20.09 -15.76
N GLU A 347 -2.51 -18.93 -15.87
CA GLU A 347 -2.74 -18.25 -17.17
C GLU A 347 -1.48 -17.50 -17.66
N TYR A 348 -0.59 -17.09 -16.73
CA TYR A 348 0.61 -16.32 -17.02
C TYR A 348 1.93 -17.10 -16.85
N GLN A 349 1.88 -18.40 -16.58
CA GLN A 349 3.02 -19.32 -16.63
C GLN A 349 3.29 -19.76 -18.07
#